data_ba55346ffaf4859b1b8145ca52b83ec2
#
_entry.id   ba55346ffaf4859b1b8145ca52b83ec2
#
_cell.length_a   1.000
_cell.length_b   1.000
_cell.length_c   1.000
_cell.angle_alpha   90.00
_cell.angle_beta   90.00
_cell.angle_gamma   90.00
#
_symmetry.space_group_name_H-M   'P 1'
#
loop_
_entity.id
_entity.type
_entity.pdbx_description
1 polymer ?
#
loop_
_entity_poly.entity_id
_entity_poly.type
_entity_poly.pdbx_seq_one_letter_code
_entity_poly.pdbx_strand_id
1 'polypeptide(L)'
;MPRAPHRHHRRWLRPAAVAAAALTAWTAAPSAAAPLPPDGTRPAHCSRIDAAKVPGAARQQVSCLEELTTAGTVASGHTDPADWAGLTPAGLATPRGVPGIQIDGYFPDSSTTNTNHGWNHDSQFVIRLPDHWNGGLVVSGAPGVREQYANDRAFGDWAVSQGYAFAATDKGATGAAFHRDGEAPGDALAEGNHRVTQLTRAARQVVARRYQRTPSRTLAMGMSNGGYLVRWQLENHPELYDGGVDWEGTLWRAEGPNLLTFLPPALRHYPAYAAGGAGAEQAHRAMEAAGYPAGSEFLWPFHHQYYWDLTQRIYREELDPEFDGATEAGTPFCAPGTPACDADYTYADRPGKVRKAVAKIALTGRIGKPLISFHGTYDVLLPISRSSDVYARLVKREGRGHLHRYYRVGAGTHVDSLADAFPGRVRPLVPCHRSAAAALERWLDHGVRPPSSRTLELPEGAGPEKLLTHCPLNG
;
A
#
# COMPACT_ATOMS: atom_id res chain seq x y z
N MET A 1 -3.98 34.87 55.44
CA MET A 1 -3.02 34.00 54.69
C MET A 1 -3.81 33.27 53.62
N PRO A 2 -3.69 33.62 52.35
CA PRO A 2 -4.34 32.90 51.28
C PRO A 2 -3.42 31.78 50.72
N ARG A 3 -4.02 30.61 50.47
CA ARG A 3 -3.35 29.42 49.93
C ARG A 3 -3.09 29.62 48.41
N ALA A 4 -1.86 29.24 47.98
CA ALA A 4 -1.45 29.25 46.57
C ALA A 4 -2.09 28.05 45.80
N PRO A 5 -2.37 28.21 44.48
CA PRO A 5 -2.91 27.10 43.67
C PRO A 5 -1.81 26.14 43.22
N HIS A 6 -2.10 24.86 43.31
CA HIS A 6 -1.26 23.78 42.81
C HIS A 6 -1.14 23.84 41.27
N ARG A 7 0.06 24.03 40.76
CA ARG A 7 0.41 23.84 39.35
C ARG A 7 0.47 22.35 39.01
N HIS A 8 -0.46 21.84 38.23
CA HIS A 8 -0.34 20.54 37.58
C HIS A 8 0.69 20.63 36.45
N HIS A 9 1.89 20.09 36.70
CA HIS A 9 2.84 19.83 35.61
C HIS A 9 2.32 18.64 34.80
N ARG A 10 1.75 18.91 33.61
CA ARG A 10 1.55 17.89 32.58
C ARG A 10 2.94 17.45 32.09
N ARG A 11 3.36 16.26 32.50
CA ARG A 11 4.51 15.58 31.92
C ARG A 11 4.15 15.22 30.48
N TRP A 12 4.72 15.94 29.51
CA TRP A 12 4.77 15.52 28.14
C TRP A 12 5.69 14.30 28.05
N LEU A 13 5.10 13.14 27.84
CA LEU A 13 5.85 11.93 27.47
C LEU A 13 6.48 12.20 26.11
N ARG A 14 7.80 12.22 26.08
CA ARG A 14 8.59 12.29 24.84
C ARG A 14 8.27 11.02 24.03
N PRO A 15 7.85 11.10 22.77
CA PRO A 15 7.80 9.94 21.89
C PRO A 15 9.25 9.60 21.52
N ALA A 16 9.84 8.66 22.21
CA ALA A 16 11.19 8.21 21.97
C ALA A 16 11.19 6.97 21.08
N ALA A 17 12.05 7.00 20.07
CA ALA A 17 12.72 5.88 19.43
C ALA A 17 12.02 5.02 18.36
N VAL A 18 10.72 5.11 18.07
CA VAL A 18 10.12 4.29 16.99
C VAL A 18 10.22 4.96 15.60
N ALA A 19 10.43 6.27 15.57
CA ALA A 19 10.45 7.05 14.31
C ALA A 19 11.75 6.92 13.49
N ALA A 20 12.85 6.49 14.08
CA ALA A 20 14.15 6.45 13.39
C ALA A 20 14.28 5.30 12.38
N ALA A 21 13.57 4.19 12.57
CA ALA A 21 13.69 3.02 11.71
C ALA A 21 13.01 3.18 10.34
N ALA A 22 12.02 4.05 10.22
CA ALA A 22 11.30 4.24 8.95
C ALA A 22 12.04 5.15 7.96
N LEU A 23 13.03 5.90 8.41
CA LEU A 23 13.72 6.93 7.62
C LEU A 23 15.11 6.53 7.13
N THR A 24 15.77 5.57 7.78
CA THR A 24 17.10 5.13 7.38
C THR A 24 17.14 4.16 6.20
N ALA A 25 15.99 3.65 5.77
CA ALA A 25 15.88 2.74 4.64
C ALA A 25 16.15 3.38 3.26
N TRP A 26 16.43 4.67 3.21
CA TRP A 26 16.67 5.40 1.95
C TRP A 26 18.16 5.42 1.53
N THR A 27 19.06 4.86 2.35
CA THR A 27 20.50 4.82 2.04
C THR A 27 21.11 3.42 2.23
N ALA A 28 20.34 2.35 2.07
CA ALA A 28 20.89 1.00 2.17
C ALA A 28 21.89 0.76 1.03
N ALA A 29 23.11 0.41 1.39
CA ALA A 29 24.12 -0.06 0.45
C ALA A 29 23.64 -1.37 -0.21
N PRO A 30 23.98 -1.63 -1.50
CA PRO A 30 23.51 -2.80 -2.20
C PRO A 30 23.96 -4.08 -1.49
N SER A 31 23.01 -4.91 -1.07
CA SER A 31 23.29 -6.24 -0.56
C SER A 31 23.76 -7.11 -1.72
N ALA A 32 24.99 -7.55 -1.72
CA ALA A 32 25.49 -8.47 -2.74
C ALA A 32 24.76 -9.82 -2.57
N ALA A 33 24.13 -10.29 -3.64
CA ALA A 33 23.52 -11.63 -3.67
C ALA A 33 24.56 -12.69 -3.27
N ALA A 34 24.17 -13.57 -2.35
CA ALA A 34 25.03 -14.69 -1.97
C ALA A 34 25.35 -15.57 -3.18
N PRO A 35 26.58 -16.08 -3.35
CA PRO A 35 26.93 -16.98 -4.44
C PRO A 35 26.14 -18.28 -4.32
N LEU A 36 25.64 -18.78 -5.45
CA LEU A 36 24.98 -20.10 -5.53
C LEU A 36 25.93 -21.20 -5.02
N PRO A 37 25.42 -22.20 -4.27
CA PRO A 37 26.27 -23.33 -3.84
C PRO A 37 26.78 -24.11 -5.06
N PRO A 38 28.02 -24.63 -5.00
CA PRO A 38 28.57 -25.42 -6.07
C PRO A 38 27.76 -26.72 -6.25
N ASP A 39 27.70 -27.18 -7.49
CA ASP A 39 27.00 -28.36 -7.99
C ASP A 39 26.77 -29.50 -6.97
N GLY A 40 25.56 -29.54 -6.45
CA GLY A 40 24.99 -30.62 -5.68
C GLY A 40 23.55 -30.83 -6.15
N THR A 41 23.11 -32.02 -6.34
CA THR A 41 21.80 -32.47 -6.81
C THR A 41 20.67 -31.45 -6.45
N ARG A 42 20.12 -30.81 -7.48
CA ARG A 42 18.98 -29.88 -7.31
C ARG A 42 17.89 -30.56 -6.48
N PRO A 43 17.37 -29.96 -5.43
CA PRO A 43 16.25 -30.51 -4.68
C PRO A 43 15.10 -30.90 -5.62
N ALA A 44 14.38 -31.98 -5.32
CA ALA A 44 13.30 -32.48 -6.19
C ALA A 44 12.21 -31.42 -6.47
N HIS A 45 11.99 -30.49 -5.53
CA HIS A 45 11.06 -29.38 -5.67
C HIS A 45 11.51 -28.31 -6.70
N CYS A 46 12.77 -28.30 -7.10
CA CYS A 46 13.30 -27.41 -8.14
C CYS A 46 13.26 -28.00 -9.55
N SER A 47 12.55 -29.06 -9.76
CA SER A 47 12.30 -29.59 -11.10
C SER A 47 11.55 -28.55 -11.96
N ARG A 48 11.83 -28.52 -13.27
CA ARG A 48 11.19 -27.61 -14.26
C ARG A 48 11.49 -26.12 -14.04
N ILE A 49 12.67 -25.77 -13.56
CA ILE A 49 13.09 -24.37 -13.43
C ILE A 49 13.08 -23.65 -14.80
N ASP A 50 13.31 -24.38 -15.90
CA ASP A 50 13.27 -23.84 -17.27
C ASP A 50 11.85 -23.38 -17.69
N ALA A 51 10.80 -23.87 -17.04
CA ALA A 51 9.43 -23.43 -17.27
C ALA A 51 9.15 -22.02 -16.68
N ALA A 52 10.06 -21.50 -15.87
CA ALA A 52 9.92 -20.22 -15.17
C ALA A 52 10.28 -18.99 -16.01
N LYS A 53 10.48 -19.11 -17.32
CA LYS A 53 10.75 -17.96 -18.20
C LYS A 53 9.57 -17.00 -18.22
N VAL A 54 9.82 -15.72 -17.85
CA VAL A 54 8.80 -14.66 -17.80
C VAL A 54 8.70 -13.98 -19.18
N PRO A 55 7.53 -14.00 -19.82
CA PRO A 55 7.34 -13.35 -21.12
C PRO A 55 7.56 -11.85 -21.03
N GLY A 56 8.38 -11.32 -21.90
CA GLY A 56 8.65 -9.88 -21.98
C GLY A 56 9.68 -9.36 -20.96
N ALA A 57 10.16 -10.18 -20.03
CA ALA A 57 11.23 -9.76 -19.12
C ALA A 57 12.52 -9.44 -19.90
N ALA A 58 13.14 -8.30 -19.60
CA ALA A 58 14.45 -7.93 -20.09
C ALA A 58 15.55 -8.73 -19.39
N ARG A 59 15.36 -8.97 -18.11
CA ARG A 59 16.24 -9.79 -17.26
C ARG A 59 15.42 -10.56 -16.25
N GLN A 60 15.87 -11.74 -15.88
CA GLN A 60 15.32 -12.50 -14.76
C GLN A 60 16.40 -13.38 -14.10
N GLN A 61 16.18 -13.65 -12.84
CA GLN A 61 16.93 -14.63 -12.04
C GLN A 61 15.92 -15.58 -11.41
N VAL A 62 16.24 -16.87 -11.40
CA VAL A 62 15.35 -17.90 -10.84
C VAL A 62 16.08 -18.59 -9.70
N SER A 63 15.47 -18.58 -8.54
CA SER A 63 16.01 -19.17 -7.31
C SER A 63 15.10 -20.28 -6.80
N CYS A 64 15.70 -21.38 -6.38
CA CYS A 64 15.05 -22.48 -5.70
C CYS A 64 15.20 -22.25 -4.20
N LEU A 65 14.09 -22.13 -3.48
CA LEU A 65 14.09 -21.81 -2.06
C LEU A 65 13.33 -22.87 -1.26
N GLU A 66 13.91 -23.27 -0.14
CA GLU A 66 13.24 -24.13 0.84
C GLU A 66 12.10 -23.41 1.57
N GLU A 67 12.10 -22.08 1.49
CA GLU A 67 11.10 -21.25 2.16
C GLU A 67 10.87 -19.96 1.36
N LEU A 68 9.67 -19.82 0.80
CA LEU A 68 9.24 -18.66 0.00
C LEU A 68 8.68 -17.50 0.82
N THR A 69 8.42 -17.70 2.12
CA THR A 69 7.96 -16.60 2.99
C THR A 69 9.14 -15.72 3.40
N THR A 70 8.84 -14.54 3.96
CA THR A 70 9.88 -13.61 4.44
C THR A 70 10.82 -14.24 5.47
N ALA A 71 10.41 -15.31 6.16
CA ALA A 71 11.30 -16.05 7.05
C ALA A 71 12.49 -16.71 6.33
N GLY A 72 12.27 -17.20 5.12
CA GLY A 72 13.33 -17.83 4.31
C GLY A 72 14.00 -16.86 3.36
N THR A 73 13.25 -15.95 2.73
CA THR A 73 13.80 -15.01 1.76
C THR A 73 14.76 -14.01 2.41
N VAL A 74 14.52 -13.61 3.66
CA VAL A 74 15.49 -12.81 4.46
C VAL A 74 16.72 -13.64 4.81
N ALA A 75 16.53 -14.87 5.30
CA ALA A 75 17.65 -15.74 5.69
C ALA A 75 18.58 -16.09 4.50
N SER A 76 18.01 -16.16 3.30
CA SER A 76 18.75 -16.43 2.06
C SER A 76 19.23 -15.18 1.32
N GLY A 77 18.95 -13.98 1.86
CA GLY A 77 19.37 -12.70 1.27
C GLY A 77 18.62 -12.28 0.00
N HIS A 78 17.44 -12.85 -0.27
CA HIS A 78 16.61 -12.46 -1.42
C HIS A 78 15.75 -11.24 -1.14
N THR A 79 15.47 -10.94 0.12
CA THR A 79 14.71 -9.76 0.56
C THR A 79 15.30 -9.20 1.85
N ASP A 80 15.02 -7.93 2.15
CA ASP A 80 15.44 -7.25 3.37
C ASP A 80 14.20 -6.82 4.19
N PRO A 81 14.20 -6.95 5.53
CA PRO A 81 13.15 -6.37 6.38
C PRO A 81 12.88 -4.88 6.13
N ALA A 82 13.84 -4.13 5.60
CA ALA A 82 13.67 -2.74 5.19
C ALA A 82 12.62 -2.58 4.07
N ASP A 83 12.43 -3.59 3.22
CA ASP A 83 11.47 -3.54 2.09
C ASP A 83 10.04 -3.27 2.56
N TRP A 84 9.64 -3.79 3.73
CA TRP A 84 8.31 -3.59 4.32
C TRP A 84 8.33 -2.82 5.65
N ALA A 85 9.45 -2.15 5.96
CA ALA A 85 9.58 -1.37 7.19
C ALA A 85 8.45 -0.34 7.30
N GLY A 86 7.84 -0.27 8.48
CA GLY A 86 6.74 0.66 8.77
C GLY A 86 5.36 0.24 8.25
N LEU A 87 5.24 -0.83 7.46
CA LEU A 87 3.94 -1.25 6.89
C LEU A 87 3.17 -2.24 7.77
N THR A 88 3.87 -3.13 8.48
CA THR A 88 3.25 -4.19 9.29
C THR A 88 3.67 -4.10 10.75
N PRO A 89 2.86 -4.62 11.70
CA PRO A 89 3.25 -4.68 13.10
C PRO A 89 4.44 -5.62 13.30
N ALA A 90 5.29 -5.32 14.28
CA ALA A 90 6.45 -6.17 14.62
C ALA A 90 6.02 -7.60 15.03
N GLY A 91 4.91 -7.71 15.78
CA GLY A 91 4.37 -8.98 16.27
C GLY A 91 3.60 -9.82 15.24
N LEU A 92 3.54 -9.40 13.97
CA LEU A 92 2.88 -10.18 12.94
C LEU A 92 3.61 -11.50 12.69
N ALA A 93 2.90 -12.62 12.89
CA ALA A 93 3.47 -13.96 12.67
C ALA A 93 3.75 -14.21 11.18
N THR A 94 4.94 -14.73 10.87
CA THR A 94 5.34 -15.17 9.54
C THR A 94 5.10 -16.67 9.40
N PRO A 95 4.30 -17.12 8.41
CA PRO A 95 4.16 -18.53 8.07
C PRO A 95 5.50 -19.16 7.69
N ARG A 96 5.58 -20.50 7.73
CA ARG A 96 6.78 -21.28 7.38
C ARG A 96 6.40 -22.57 6.67
N GLY A 97 7.40 -23.20 6.04
CA GLY A 97 7.23 -24.51 5.40
C GLY A 97 6.68 -24.41 3.98
N VAL A 98 7.07 -23.38 3.24
CA VAL A 98 6.60 -23.14 1.87
C VAL A 98 7.78 -23.24 0.88
N PRO A 99 8.22 -24.43 0.48
CA PRO A 99 9.25 -24.59 -0.54
C PRO A 99 8.72 -24.20 -1.92
N GLY A 100 9.64 -23.79 -2.82
CA GLY A 100 9.28 -23.46 -4.19
C GLY A 100 10.31 -22.64 -4.95
N ILE A 101 9.84 -21.95 -5.98
CA ILE A 101 10.68 -21.14 -6.87
C ILE A 101 10.31 -19.66 -6.71
N GLN A 102 11.34 -18.82 -6.54
CA GLN A 102 11.25 -17.38 -6.68
C GLN A 102 11.88 -16.95 -8.01
N ILE A 103 11.20 -16.06 -8.72
CA ILE A 103 11.68 -15.42 -9.94
C ILE A 103 11.71 -13.93 -9.68
N ASP A 104 12.89 -13.34 -9.75
CA ASP A 104 13.11 -11.91 -9.73
C ASP A 104 13.45 -11.45 -11.14
N GLY A 105 13.00 -10.28 -11.53
CA GLY A 105 13.29 -9.76 -12.85
C GLY A 105 12.77 -8.35 -13.05
N TYR A 106 13.00 -7.81 -14.24
CA TYR A 106 12.40 -6.55 -14.65
C TYR A 106 11.96 -6.57 -16.12
N PHE A 107 10.95 -5.80 -16.43
CA PHE A 107 10.53 -5.52 -17.79
C PHE A 107 11.36 -4.36 -18.35
N PRO A 108 11.47 -4.22 -19.70
CA PRO A 108 12.12 -3.05 -20.30
C PRO A 108 11.55 -1.75 -19.76
N ASP A 109 12.42 -0.86 -19.31
CA ASP A 109 12.11 0.41 -18.72
C ASP A 109 13.28 1.39 -18.86
N SER A 110 13.01 2.70 -18.85
CA SER A 110 14.03 3.76 -18.84
C SER A 110 14.38 4.25 -17.45
N SER A 111 13.52 4.04 -16.46
CA SER A 111 13.73 4.44 -15.08
C SER A 111 14.76 3.57 -14.38
N THR A 112 15.52 4.16 -13.45
CA THR A 112 16.69 3.53 -12.83
C THR A 112 16.75 3.75 -11.32
N THR A 113 15.62 3.96 -10.65
CA THR A 113 15.56 4.27 -9.22
C THR A 113 15.53 3.03 -8.32
N ASN A 114 15.10 1.86 -8.84
CA ASN A 114 15.09 0.60 -8.12
C ASN A 114 16.46 -0.10 -8.21
N THR A 115 17.18 -0.14 -7.11
CA THR A 115 18.54 -0.71 -7.04
C THR A 115 18.58 -2.16 -6.57
N ASN A 116 17.43 -2.81 -6.35
CA ASN A 116 17.38 -4.21 -5.93
C ASN A 116 18.16 -5.09 -6.90
N HIS A 117 18.80 -6.12 -6.39
CA HIS A 117 19.71 -7.00 -7.14
C HIS A 117 20.90 -6.29 -7.81
N GLY A 118 21.14 -5.02 -7.51
CA GLY A 118 22.16 -4.21 -8.19
C GLY A 118 21.86 -3.97 -9.67
N TRP A 119 20.58 -4.10 -10.10
CA TRP A 119 20.22 -3.95 -11.51
C TRP A 119 20.06 -2.50 -11.93
N ASN A 120 19.67 -1.62 -11.02
CA ASN A 120 19.41 -0.22 -11.29
C ASN A 120 18.44 -0.04 -12.48
N HIS A 121 17.30 -0.68 -12.37
CA HIS A 121 16.16 -0.63 -13.28
C HIS A 121 14.88 -0.71 -12.51
N ASP A 122 13.88 0.07 -12.89
CA ASP A 122 12.52 -0.07 -12.38
C ASP A 122 11.75 -1.11 -13.20
N SER A 123 10.45 -1.18 -13.06
CA SER A 123 9.63 -2.27 -13.60
C SER A 123 10.06 -3.65 -13.11
N GLN A 124 10.67 -3.67 -11.93
CA GLN A 124 11.02 -4.92 -11.27
C GLN A 124 9.78 -5.66 -10.76
N PHE A 125 9.92 -6.97 -10.77
CA PHE A 125 8.88 -7.87 -10.28
C PHE A 125 9.49 -9.03 -9.50
N VAL A 126 8.67 -9.63 -8.64
CA VAL A 126 8.90 -10.93 -8.04
C VAL A 126 7.71 -11.85 -8.38
N ILE A 127 8.00 -13.12 -8.71
CA ILE A 127 6.98 -14.18 -8.86
C ILE A 127 7.40 -15.34 -7.99
N ARG A 128 6.52 -15.78 -7.07
CA ARG A 128 6.72 -16.93 -6.18
C ARG A 128 5.77 -18.07 -6.53
N LEU A 129 6.32 -19.24 -6.70
CA LEU A 129 5.63 -20.43 -7.19
C LEU A 129 5.80 -21.56 -6.16
N PRO A 130 4.88 -21.71 -5.18
CA PRO A 130 4.98 -22.75 -4.15
C PRO A 130 4.81 -24.14 -4.76
N ASP A 131 5.52 -25.14 -4.24
CA ASP A 131 5.41 -26.52 -4.72
C ASP A 131 4.00 -27.10 -4.52
N HIS A 132 3.35 -26.75 -3.41
CA HIS A 132 1.96 -27.12 -3.13
C HIS A 132 1.00 -26.03 -3.59
N TRP A 133 0.85 -25.91 -4.93
CA TRP A 133 -0.01 -24.90 -5.53
C TRP A 133 -1.51 -25.26 -5.45
N ASN A 134 -2.32 -24.34 -4.96
CA ASN A 134 -3.78 -24.50 -4.79
C ASN A 134 -4.60 -24.22 -6.07
N GLY A 135 -3.98 -23.81 -7.16
CA GLY A 135 -4.66 -23.43 -8.40
C GLY A 135 -4.88 -21.93 -8.57
N GLY A 136 -4.50 -21.10 -7.59
CA GLY A 136 -4.73 -19.66 -7.61
C GLY A 136 -3.47 -18.82 -7.84
N LEU A 137 -3.66 -17.58 -8.27
CA LEU A 137 -2.63 -16.56 -8.40
C LEU A 137 -3.10 -15.28 -7.69
N VAL A 138 -2.24 -14.70 -6.86
CA VAL A 138 -2.43 -13.36 -6.28
C VAL A 138 -1.45 -12.42 -6.94
N VAL A 139 -1.94 -11.26 -7.39
CA VAL A 139 -1.12 -10.19 -8.00
C VAL A 139 -1.25 -8.92 -7.20
N SER A 140 -0.12 -8.23 -6.97
CA SER A 140 -0.04 -7.00 -6.19
C SER A 140 0.85 -5.95 -6.85
N GLY A 141 0.50 -4.68 -6.68
CA GLY A 141 1.39 -3.55 -6.91
C GLY A 141 1.85 -2.97 -5.58
N ALA A 142 3.08 -2.51 -5.51
CA ALA A 142 3.65 -1.96 -4.29
C ALA A 142 2.88 -0.70 -3.79
N PRO A 143 2.78 -0.47 -2.48
CA PRO A 143 2.18 0.73 -1.92
C PRO A 143 3.07 1.96 -2.13
N GLY A 144 2.47 3.14 -2.18
CA GLY A 144 3.19 4.41 -2.35
C GLY A 144 4.18 4.35 -3.50
N VAL A 145 5.43 4.62 -3.19
CA VAL A 145 6.59 4.60 -4.12
C VAL A 145 7.60 3.51 -3.74
N ARG A 146 7.11 2.43 -3.14
CA ARG A 146 7.90 1.29 -2.68
C ARG A 146 8.24 0.32 -3.81
N GLU A 147 9.21 -0.52 -3.54
CA GLU A 147 9.70 -1.59 -4.40
C GLU A 147 8.83 -2.86 -4.33
N GLN A 148 9.10 -3.85 -5.17
CA GLN A 148 8.26 -5.04 -5.39
C GLN A 148 8.07 -5.92 -4.15
N TYR A 149 8.97 -5.88 -3.17
CA TYR A 149 8.90 -6.69 -1.95
C TYR A 149 8.09 -6.06 -0.81
N ALA A 150 7.66 -4.81 -0.96
CA ALA A 150 6.98 -4.08 0.11
C ALA A 150 5.73 -4.79 0.65
N ASN A 151 5.06 -5.57 -0.18
CA ASN A 151 3.84 -6.30 0.17
C ASN A 151 4.10 -7.74 0.69
N ASP A 152 5.35 -8.17 0.77
CA ASP A 152 5.68 -9.56 1.08
C ASP A 152 5.10 -10.01 2.41
N ARG A 153 5.36 -9.26 3.47
CA ARG A 153 4.91 -9.61 4.82
C ARG A 153 3.39 -9.46 5.01
N ALA A 154 2.78 -8.50 4.33
CA ALA A 154 1.34 -8.25 4.43
C ALA A 154 0.52 -9.25 3.61
N PHE A 155 0.92 -9.51 2.37
CA PHE A 155 0.17 -10.29 1.38
C PHE A 155 0.92 -11.54 0.90
N GLY A 156 2.19 -11.40 0.54
CA GLY A 156 3.00 -12.46 -0.06
C GLY A 156 3.09 -13.70 0.82
N ASP A 157 3.48 -13.54 2.08
CA ASP A 157 3.60 -14.63 3.06
C ASP A 157 2.28 -15.38 3.23
N TRP A 158 1.16 -14.66 3.36
CA TRP A 158 -0.15 -15.26 3.43
C TRP A 158 -0.48 -16.01 2.13
N ALA A 159 -0.31 -15.38 0.98
CA ALA A 159 -0.66 -15.96 -0.30
C ALA A 159 0.08 -17.29 -0.55
N VAL A 160 1.41 -17.30 -0.41
CA VAL A 160 2.20 -18.53 -0.65
C VAL A 160 1.91 -19.60 0.40
N SER A 161 1.63 -19.23 1.66
CA SER A 161 1.27 -20.18 2.72
C SER A 161 -0.10 -20.85 2.51
N GLN A 162 -1.02 -20.17 1.79
CA GLN A 162 -2.29 -20.75 1.35
C GLN A 162 -2.15 -21.53 0.02
N GLY A 163 -0.95 -21.63 -0.53
CA GLY A 163 -0.66 -22.31 -1.78
C GLY A 163 -0.90 -21.48 -3.04
N TYR A 164 -1.17 -20.20 -2.94
CA TYR A 164 -1.23 -19.32 -4.12
C TYR A 164 0.16 -19.11 -4.72
N ALA A 165 0.25 -19.06 -6.04
CA ALA A 165 1.31 -18.32 -6.69
C ALA A 165 1.13 -16.82 -6.35
N PHE A 166 2.23 -16.11 -6.13
CA PHE A 166 2.22 -14.69 -5.80
C PHE A 166 3.08 -13.91 -6.77
N ALA A 167 2.62 -12.77 -7.24
CA ALA A 167 3.38 -11.87 -8.10
C ALA A 167 3.21 -10.42 -7.63
N ALA A 168 4.33 -9.69 -7.52
CA ALA A 168 4.30 -8.27 -7.15
C ALA A 168 5.28 -7.45 -8.00
N THR A 169 5.01 -6.15 -8.16
CA THR A 169 5.83 -5.21 -8.96
C THR A 169 6.00 -3.88 -8.23
N ASP A 170 7.13 -3.22 -8.48
CA ASP A 170 7.42 -1.84 -8.11
C ASP A 170 6.66 -0.80 -8.95
N LYS A 171 5.93 -1.23 -9.97
CA LYS A 171 5.09 -0.43 -10.86
C LYS A 171 5.85 0.42 -11.90
N GLY A 172 7.16 0.22 -12.06
CA GLY A 172 7.97 0.97 -13.00
C GLY A 172 8.51 2.30 -12.45
N ALA A 173 8.19 2.66 -11.21
CA ALA A 173 8.64 3.90 -10.61
C ALA A 173 8.75 3.77 -9.08
N THR A 174 9.91 4.10 -8.53
CA THR A 174 10.19 4.01 -7.08
C THR A 174 10.79 5.29 -6.52
N GLY A 175 10.72 5.43 -5.18
CA GLY A 175 11.35 6.53 -4.46
C GLY A 175 10.63 7.87 -4.58
N ALA A 176 11.16 8.88 -3.89
CA ALA A 176 10.56 10.22 -3.85
C ALA A 176 10.65 10.99 -5.18
N ALA A 177 11.52 10.52 -6.08
CA ALA A 177 11.73 11.15 -7.39
C ALA A 177 10.99 10.44 -8.54
N PHE A 178 10.03 9.55 -8.23
CA PHE A 178 9.29 8.76 -9.23
C PHE A 178 8.61 9.63 -10.30
N HIS A 179 8.25 10.85 -9.97
CA HIS A 179 7.68 11.83 -10.88
C HIS A 179 8.59 12.20 -12.07
N ARG A 180 9.89 11.86 -12.00
CA ARG A 180 10.86 12.10 -13.08
C ARG A 180 10.84 11.03 -14.16
N ASP A 181 10.08 9.98 -13.95
CA ASP A 181 9.98 8.84 -14.88
C ASP A 181 9.00 9.08 -16.02
N GLY A 182 8.02 9.94 -15.83
CA GLY A 182 7.04 10.28 -16.87
C GLY A 182 7.54 11.29 -17.88
N GLU A 183 7.01 11.21 -19.12
CA GLU A 183 7.24 12.23 -20.16
C GLU A 183 6.31 13.44 -19.99
N ALA A 184 5.11 13.21 -19.44
CA ALA A 184 4.12 14.25 -19.18
C ALA A 184 3.38 13.99 -17.87
N PRO A 185 2.79 15.03 -17.24
CA PRO A 185 2.08 14.90 -15.98
C PRO A 185 1.05 13.77 -15.97
N GLY A 186 1.14 12.89 -14.99
CA GLY A 186 0.30 11.71 -14.77
C GLY A 186 0.82 10.44 -15.45
N ASP A 187 1.90 10.47 -16.21
CA ASP A 187 2.40 9.31 -16.96
C ASP A 187 3.03 8.26 -16.08
N ALA A 188 3.84 8.64 -15.08
CA ALA A 188 4.45 7.69 -14.15
C ALA A 188 3.39 6.92 -13.33
N LEU A 189 2.30 7.59 -12.93
CA LEU A 189 1.17 6.91 -12.27
C LEU A 189 0.37 6.03 -13.23
N ALA A 190 0.17 6.47 -14.47
CA ALA A 190 -0.52 5.67 -15.49
C ALA A 190 0.32 4.44 -15.88
N GLU A 191 1.63 4.58 -15.93
CA GLU A 191 2.54 3.45 -16.14
C GLU A 191 2.33 2.37 -15.07
N GLY A 192 2.24 2.73 -13.80
CA GLY A 192 1.99 1.76 -12.72
C GLY A 192 0.77 0.89 -12.99
N ASN A 193 -0.31 1.45 -13.56
CA ASN A 193 -1.48 0.69 -13.97
C ASN A 193 -1.13 -0.37 -15.04
N HIS A 194 -0.35 0.03 -16.03
CA HIS A 194 0.06 -0.86 -17.13
C HIS A 194 1.05 -1.93 -16.69
N ARG A 195 1.97 -1.61 -15.76
CA ARG A 195 2.94 -2.58 -15.23
C ARG A 195 2.28 -3.70 -14.44
N VAL A 196 1.25 -3.40 -13.64
CA VAL A 196 0.45 -4.45 -12.97
C VAL A 196 -0.28 -5.32 -14.00
N THR A 197 -0.84 -4.74 -15.05
CA THR A 197 -1.47 -5.48 -16.16
C THR A 197 -0.46 -6.38 -16.87
N GLN A 198 0.74 -5.86 -17.16
CA GLN A 198 1.83 -6.60 -17.81
C GLN A 198 2.28 -7.78 -16.95
N LEU A 199 2.54 -7.53 -15.65
CA LEU A 199 2.92 -8.59 -14.72
C LEU A 199 1.83 -9.66 -14.61
N THR A 200 0.56 -9.28 -14.52
CA THR A 200 -0.55 -10.23 -14.42
C THR A 200 -0.59 -11.17 -15.61
N ARG A 201 -0.48 -10.65 -16.82
CA ARG A 201 -0.45 -11.46 -18.05
C ARG A 201 0.76 -12.38 -18.09
N ALA A 202 1.93 -11.88 -17.72
CA ALA A 202 3.17 -12.68 -17.68
C ALA A 202 3.11 -13.77 -16.59
N ALA A 203 2.70 -13.43 -15.37
CA ALA A 203 2.59 -14.37 -14.25
C ALA A 203 1.59 -15.50 -14.54
N ARG A 204 0.43 -15.21 -15.14
CA ARG A 204 -0.53 -16.25 -15.57
C ARG A 204 0.11 -17.25 -16.54
N GLN A 205 0.94 -16.82 -17.47
CA GLN A 205 1.65 -17.69 -18.39
C GLN A 205 2.75 -18.52 -17.70
N VAL A 206 3.51 -17.89 -16.77
CA VAL A 206 4.53 -18.59 -15.98
C VAL A 206 3.88 -19.69 -15.14
N VAL A 207 2.81 -19.36 -14.41
CA VAL A 207 2.03 -20.31 -13.61
C VAL A 207 1.51 -21.47 -14.48
N ALA A 208 0.93 -21.17 -15.65
CA ALA A 208 0.40 -22.17 -16.56
C ALA A 208 1.49 -23.15 -17.05
N ARG A 209 2.68 -22.64 -17.34
CA ARG A 209 3.82 -23.49 -17.76
C ARG A 209 4.41 -24.29 -16.60
N ARG A 210 4.56 -23.67 -15.42
CA ARG A 210 5.12 -24.34 -14.23
C ARG A 210 4.27 -25.52 -13.78
N TYR A 211 2.96 -25.31 -13.68
CA TYR A 211 2.03 -26.30 -13.14
C TYR A 211 1.27 -27.09 -14.22
N GLN A 212 1.52 -26.83 -15.50
CA GLN A 212 0.83 -27.46 -16.65
C GLN A 212 -0.70 -27.26 -16.58
N ARG A 213 -1.14 -26.19 -15.95
CA ARG A 213 -2.54 -25.81 -15.79
C ARG A 213 -2.65 -24.31 -15.57
N THR A 214 -3.60 -23.67 -16.26
CA THR A 214 -3.89 -22.24 -16.06
C THR A 214 -4.42 -21.99 -14.65
N PRO A 215 -4.15 -20.82 -14.06
CA PRO A 215 -4.78 -20.47 -12.80
C PRO A 215 -6.31 -20.56 -12.90
N SER A 216 -6.92 -21.26 -11.96
CA SER A 216 -8.38 -21.37 -11.84
C SER A 216 -8.99 -20.07 -11.28
N ARG A 217 -8.17 -19.27 -10.59
CA ARG A 217 -8.52 -17.93 -10.13
C ARG A 217 -7.30 -17.02 -10.12
N THR A 218 -7.53 -15.75 -10.39
CA THR A 218 -6.53 -14.68 -10.27
C THR A 218 -7.13 -13.56 -9.43
N LEU A 219 -6.49 -13.21 -8.32
CA LEU A 219 -6.95 -12.19 -7.38
C LEU A 219 -6.00 -10.99 -7.40
N ALA A 220 -6.56 -9.78 -7.42
CA ALA A 220 -5.80 -8.56 -7.21
C ALA A 220 -5.86 -8.18 -5.71
N MET A 221 -4.72 -7.94 -5.07
CA MET A 221 -4.64 -7.52 -3.66
C MET A 221 -3.64 -6.39 -3.51
N GLY A 222 -3.98 -5.38 -2.69
CA GLY A 222 -3.06 -4.26 -2.50
C GLY A 222 -3.54 -3.27 -1.43
N MET A 223 -2.60 -2.51 -0.90
CA MET A 223 -2.85 -1.44 0.07
C MET A 223 -2.44 -0.07 -0.49
N SER A 224 -3.08 1.01 -0.04
CA SER A 224 -2.71 2.38 -0.40
C SER A 224 -2.74 2.59 -1.92
N ASN A 225 -1.64 3.02 -2.53
CA ASN A 225 -1.51 3.07 -3.99
C ASN A 225 -1.72 1.68 -4.63
N GLY A 226 -1.26 0.59 -4.00
CA GLY A 226 -1.56 -0.78 -4.44
C GLY A 226 -3.05 -1.10 -4.40
N GLY A 227 -3.79 -0.60 -3.41
CA GLY A 227 -5.26 -0.70 -3.34
C GLY A 227 -5.96 0.07 -4.46
N TYR A 228 -5.43 1.26 -4.81
CA TYR A 228 -5.85 1.97 -6.02
C TYR A 228 -5.66 1.11 -7.27
N LEU A 229 -4.51 0.45 -7.41
CA LEU A 229 -4.24 -0.44 -8.54
C LEU A 229 -5.23 -1.61 -8.60
N VAL A 230 -5.63 -2.19 -7.48
CA VAL A 230 -6.70 -3.20 -7.44
C VAL A 230 -7.99 -2.65 -8.03
N ARG A 231 -8.44 -1.47 -7.58
CA ARG A 231 -9.63 -0.80 -8.10
C ARG A 231 -9.52 -0.57 -9.60
N TRP A 232 -8.39 -0.01 -10.03
CA TRP A 232 -8.16 0.33 -11.44
C TRP A 232 -8.15 -0.93 -12.33
N GLN A 233 -7.51 -2.00 -11.90
CA GLN A 233 -7.48 -3.27 -12.63
C GLN A 233 -8.88 -3.87 -12.79
N LEU A 234 -9.68 -3.86 -11.73
CA LEU A 234 -11.05 -4.40 -11.81
C LEU A 234 -12.01 -3.51 -12.62
N GLU A 235 -11.70 -2.24 -12.80
CA GLU A 235 -12.45 -1.33 -13.68
C GLU A 235 -12.04 -1.47 -15.15
N ASN A 236 -10.74 -1.67 -15.44
CA ASN A 236 -10.19 -1.56 -16.79
C ASN A 236 -9.81 -2.91 -17.41
N HIS A 237 -9.45 -3.91 -16.60
CA HIS A 237 -9.05 -5.25 -17.03
C HIS A 237 -9.72 -6.37 -16.24
N PRO A 238 -11.07 -6.34 -16.08
CA PRO A 238 -11.78 -7.36 -15.32
C PRO A 238 -11.62 -8.78 -15.88
N GLU A 239 -11.24 -8.91 -17.16
CA GLU A 239 -10.99 -10.20 -17.81
C GLU A 239 -9.75 -10.93 -17.27
N LEU A 240 -8.85 -10.22 -16.61
CA LEU A 240 -7.63 -10.81 -16.05
C LEU A 240 -7.82 -11.35 -14.64
N TYR A 241 -8.90 -10.96 -13.97
CA TYR A 241 -9.12 -11.24 -12.55
C TYR A 241 -10.48 -11.87 -12.29
N ASP A 242 -10.59 -12.61 -11.20
CA ASP A 242 -11.85 -13.15 -10.69
C ASP A 242 -12.42 -12.28 -9.56
N GLY A 243 -11.56 -11.55 -8.87
CA GLY A 243 -11.94 -10.61 -7.81
C GLY A 243 -10.74 -9.89 -7.22
N GLY A 244 -11.00 -9.05 -6.21
CA GLY A 244 -9.94 -8.33 -5.53
C GLY A 244 -10.23 -7.98 -4.08
N VAL A 245 -9.15 -7.71 -3.35
CA VAL A 245 -9.18 -7.15 -2.00
C VAL A 245 -8.40 -5.84 -2.00
N ASP A 246 -9.08 -4.77 -1.68
CA ASP A 246 -8.57 -3.41 -1.64
C ASP A 246 -8.47 -2.95 -0.19
N TRP A 247 -7.26 -2.70 0.25
CA TRP A 247 -6.95 -2.15 1.57
C TRP A 247 -6.61 -0.66 1.41
N GLU A 248 -7.53 0.21 1.82
CA GLU A 248 -7.35 1.68 1.87
C GLU A 248 -6.84 2.30 0.57
N GLY A 249 -7.36 1.82 -0.58
CA GLY A 249 -6.90 2.29 -1.87
C GLY A 249 -7.04 3.80 -2.04
N THR A 250 -5.99 4.43 -2.57
CA THR A 250 -6.01 5.84 -2.94
C THR A 250 -7.15 6.12 -3.93
N LEU A 251 -7.78 7.27 -3.82
CA LEU A 251 -8.81 7.72 -4.75
C LEU A 251 -8.28 8.85 -5.64
N TRP A 252 -8.31 8.61 -6.94
CA TRP A 252 -8.04 9.63 -7.94
C TRP A 252 -9.31 10.01 -8.66
N ARG A 253 -9.65 11.29 -8.65
CA ARG A 253 -10.75 11.90 -9.40
C ARG A 253 -10.33 13.28 -9.88
N ALA A 254 -10.56 13.55 -11.16
CA ALA A 254 -10.20 14.85 -11.77
C ALA A 254 -10.90 16.03 -11.08
N GLU A 255 -12.16 15.86 -10.66
CA GLU A 255 -12.95 16.88 -9.98
C GLU A 255 -12.82 16.82 -8.45
N GLY A 256 -11.91 15.96 -7.95
CA GLY A 256 -11.76 15.69 -6.52
C GLY A 256 -12.89 14.80 -5.93
N PRO A 257 -12.75 14.34 -4.68
CA PRO A 257 -11.51 14.46 -3.93
C PRO A 257 -10.37 13.60 -4.49
N ASN A 258 -9.14 14.04 -4.23
CA ASN A 258 -7.91 13.30 -4.43
C ASN A 258 -6.86 13.83 -3.43
N LEU A 259 -5.66 13.23 -3.37
CA LEU A 259 -4.60 13.62 -2.43
C LEU A 259 -4.36 15.13 -2.41
N LEU A 260 -4.31 15.77 -3.57
CA LEU A 260 -4.02 17.18 -3.71
C LEU A 260 -5.15 18.11 -3.20
N THR A 261 -6.29 17.54 -2.76
CA THR A 261 -7.42 18.32 -2.21
C THR A 261 -7.46 18.34 -0.69
N PHE A 262 -6.87 17.34 0.00
CA PHE A 262 -6.96 17.24 1.46
C PHE A 262 -5.61 17.26 2.19
N LEU A 263 -4.49 16.94 1.53
CA LEU A 263 -3.16 17.07 2.15
C LEU A 263 -2.73 18.52 2.37
N PRO A 264 -2.89 19.48 1.42
CA PRO A 264 -2.54 20.87 1.66
C PRO A 264 -3.29 21.51 2.84
N PRO A 265 -4.60 21.31 3.06
CA PRO A 265 -5.27 21.74 4.28
C PRO A 265 -4.62 21.23 5.57
N ALA A 266 -4.15 19.96 5.61
CA ALA A 266 -3.44 19.46 6.79
C ALA A 266 -2.14 20.21 7.03
N LEU A 267 -1.34 20.41 5.99
CA LEU A 267 -0.09 21.15 6.07
C LEU A 267 -0.30 22.61 6.52
N ARG A 268 -1.39 23.23 6.06
CA ARG A 268 -1.74 24.62 6.38
C ARG A 268 -2.23 24.81 7.80
N HIS A 269 -3.06 23.90 8.30
CA HIS A 269 -3.78 24.09 9.56
C HIS A 269 -3.12 23.41 10.75
N TYR A 270 -2.42 22.29 10.54
CA TYR A 270 -1.81 21.56 11.66
C TYR A 270 -0.84 22.41 12.51
N PRO A 271 0.03 23.29 11.95
CA PRO A 271 0.95 24.10 12.77
C PRO A 271 0.20 24.99 13.77
N ALA A 272 -0.90 25.63 13.36
CA ALA A 272 -1.71 26.45 14.24
C ALA A 272 -2.45 25.62 15.31
N TYR A 273 -2.93 24.42 14.95
CA TYR A 273 -3.49 23.47 15.90
C TYR A 273 -2.46 23.04 16.96
N ALA A 274 -1.26 22.67 16.52
CA ALA A 274 -0.18 22.19 17.39
C ALA A 274 0.36 23.28 18.31
N ALA A 275 0.38 24.54 17.87
CA ALA A 275 0.78 25.69 18.68
C ALA A 275 -0.18 25.98 19.84
N GLY A 276 -1.43 25.54 19.75
CA GLY A 276 -2.45 25.84 20.76
C GLY A 276 -2.93 27.31 20.72
N GLY A 277 -3.63 27.71 21.77
CA GLY A 277 -4.13 29.10 21.88
C GLY A 277 -5.37 29.37 21.04
N ALA A 278 -5.66 30.65 20.79
CA ALA A 278 -6.93 31.11 20.20
C ALA A 278 -7.21 30.59 18.77
N GLY A 279 -6.17 30.25 17.99
CA GLY A 279 -6.29 29.71 16.64
C GLY A 279 -6.47 28.20 16.54
N ALA A 280 -6.17 27.45 17.60
CA ALA A 280 -6.11 26.01 17.57
C ALA A 280 -7.46 25.36 17.28
N GLU A 281 -8.53 25.88 17.86
CA GLU A 281 -9.88 25.34 17.64
C GLU A 281 -10.38 25.58 16.21
N GLN A 282 -10.06 26.74 15.63
CA GLN A 282 -10.38 27.03 14.22
C GLN A 282 -9.58 26.09 13.30
N ALA A 283 -8.29 25.89 13.58
CA ALA A 283 -7.44 24.98 12.82
C ALA A 283 -7.94 23.53 12.93
N HIS A 284 -8.35 23.08 14.12
CA HIS A 284 -8.95 21.77 14.33
C HIS A 284 -10.20 21.57 13.46
N ARG A 285 -11.15 22.50 13.53
CA ARG A 285 -12.36 22.44 12.68
C ARG A 285 -12.03 22.44 11.18
N ALA A 286 -11.00 23.17 10.76
CA ALA A 286 -10.56 23.17 9.36
C ALA A 286 -9.97 21.82 8.93
N MET A 287 -9.24 21.15 9.82
CA MET A 287 -8.75 19.77 9.60
C MET A 287 -9.91 18.78 9.46
N GLU A 288 -10.89 18.82 10.38
CA GLU A 288 -12.09 17.98 10.29
C GLU A 288 -12.89 18.24 9.01
N ALA A 289 -13.06 19.52 8.62
CA ALA A 289 -13.72 19.90 7.38
C ALA A 289 -12.97 19.39 6.13
N ALA A 290 -11.64 19.27 6.18
CA ALA A 290 -10.84 18.65 5.14
C ALA A 290 -11.00 17.12 5.10
N GLY A 291 -11.59 16.51 6.13
CA GLY A 291 -11.93 15.09 6.17
C GLY A 291 -11.17 14.27 7.22
N TYR A 292 -10.31 14.92 8.01
CA TYR A 292 -9.52 14.26 9.06
C TYR A 292 -10.45 13.79 10.19
N PRO A 293 -10.37 12.50 10.60
CA PRO A 293 -11.35 11.96 11.54
C PRO A 293 -11.19 12.52 12.95
N ALA A 294 -12.29 12.86 13.59
CA ALA A 294 -12.30 13.19 15.02
C ALA A 294 -11.77 12.02 15.85
N GLY A 295 -10.98 12.31 16.88
CA GLY A 295 -10.33 11.30 17.73
C GLY A 295 -9.01 10.75 17.18
N SER A 296 -8.62 11.15 15.96
CA SER A 296 -7.35 10.76 15.33
C SER A 296 -6.21 11.76 15.58
N GLU A 297 -6.43 12.82 16.35
CA GLU A 297 -5.50 13.94 16.58
C GLU A 297 -4.13 13.49 17.11
N PHE A 298 -4.11 12.37 17.84
CA PHE A 298 -2.87 11.81 18.38
C PHE A 298 -1.92 11.28 17.29
N LEU A 299 -2.42 11.06 16.07
CA LEU A 299 -1.65 10.63 14.91
C LEU A 299 -1.10 11.80 14.08
N TRP A 300 -1.70 12.99 14.22
CA TRP A 300 -1.36 14.14 13.39
C TRP A 300 0.10 14.58 13.51
N PRO A 301 0.73 14.63 14.73
CA PRO A 301 2.14 14.98 14.85
C PRO A 301 3.06 14.10 14.00
N PHE A 302 2.82 12.79 14.03
CA PHE A 302 3.59 11.82 13.26
C PHE A 302 3.41 12.00 11.75
N HIS A 303 2.15 12.17 11.30
CA HIS A 303 1.87 12.35 9.88
C HIS A 303 2.37 13.68 9.33
N HIS A 304 2.29 14.76 10.11
CA HIS A 304 2.87 16.04 9.74
C HIS A 304 4.40 15.93 9.58
N GLN A 305 5.06 15.19 10.46
CA GLN A 305 6.51 15.07 10.44
C GLN A 305 7.00 14.17 9.27
N TYR A 306 6.26 13.10 8.93
CA TYR A 306 6.81 12.04 8.08
C TYR A 306 6.05 11.78 6.78
N TYR A 307 4.76 12.13 6.68
CA TYR A 307 3.95 11.65 5.56
C TYR A 307 3.29 12.76 4.73
N TRP A 308 2.65 13.74 5.36
CA TRP A 308 1.81 14.66 4.62
C TRP A 308 2.57 15.49 3.59
N ASP A 309 3.71 16.08 3.98
CA ASP A 309 4.52 16.88 3.08
C ASP A 309 5.14 16.01 1.96
N LEU A 310 5.76 14.91 2.32
CA LEU A 310 6.35 13.98 1.35
C LEU A 310 5.31 13.54 0.32
N THR A 311 4.15 13.05 0.78
CA THR A 311 3.10 12.57 -0.10
C THR A 311 2.54 13.69 -0.98
N GLN A 312 2.27 14.87 -0.40
CA GLN A 312 1.79 16.02 -1.18
C GLN A 312 2.75 16.37 -2.30
N ARG A 313 4.04 16.52 -2.00
CA ARG A 313 5.04 16.98 -2.96
C ARG A 313 5.26 16.00 -4.09
N ILE A 314 5.48 14.70 -3.79
CA ILE A 314 5.79 13.72 -4.83
C ILE A 314 4.65 13.54 -5.83
N TYR A 315 3.39 13.57 -5.36
CA TYR A 315 2.23 13.50 -6.24
C TYR A 315 1.90 14.84 -6.90
N ARG A 316 2.20 15.96 -6.26
CA ARG A 316 2.07 17.28 -6.90
C ARG A 316 3.11 17.45 -8.00
N GLU A 317 4.38 17.05 -7.78
CA GLU A 317 5.40 17.06 -8.81
C GLU A 317 4.99 16.23 -10.03
N GLU A 318 4.37 15.07 -9.81
CA GLU A 318 3.89 14.21 -10.89
C GLU A 318 2.71 14.80 -11.66
N LEU A 319 1.76 15.42 -10.97
CA LEU A 319 0.49 15.84 -11.57
C LEU A 319 0.44 17.33 -11.92
N ASP A 320 1.25 18.15 -11.27
CA ASP A 320 1.32 19.61 -11.44
C ASP A 320 2.75 20.13 -11.21
N PRO A 321 3.72 19.72 -12.05
CA PRO A 321 5.12 20.12 -11.91
C PRO A 321 5.37 21.63 -12.08
N GLU A 322 4.41 22.36 -12.65
CA GLU A 322 4.52 23.80 -12.81
C GLU A 322 4.05 24.63 -11.59
N PHE A 323 3.61 23.97 -10.53
CA PHE A 323 3.35 24.68 -9.29
C PHE A 323 4.68 25.05 -8.62
N ASP A 324 4.95 26.34 -8.59
CA ASP A 324 6.10 26.91 -7.90
C ASP A 324 5.65 27.30 -6.48
N GLY A 325 5.64 26.31 -5.59
CA GLY A 325 5.43 26.54 -4.17
C GLY A 325 6.70 27.09 -3.53
N ALA A 326 6.58 27.75 -2.38
CA ALA A 326 7.72 28.31 -1.66
C ALA A 326 8.71 27.25 -1.12
N THR A 327 8.43 25.96 -1.36
CA THR A 327 9.25 24.86 -0.89
C THR A 327 9.81 24.07 -2.08
N GLU A 328 11.12 23.96 -2.14
CA GLU A 328 11.79 23.23 -3.20
C GLU A 328 11.50 21.73 -3.13
N ALA A 329 11.32 21.13 -4.32
CA ALA A 329 11.31 19.69 -4.47
C ALA A 329 12.60 19.09 -3.90
N GLY A 330 12.49 18.07 -3.07
CA GLY A 330 13.64 17.41 -2.46
C GLY A 330 13.76 17.57 -0.95
N THR A 331 12.99 18.49 -0.33
CA THR A 331 12.84 18.47 1.13
C THR A 331 11.64 17.57 1.47
N PRO A 332 11.84 16.36 2.01
CA PRO A 332 10.74 15.40 2.14
C PRO A 332 9.78 15.71 3.29
N PHE A 333 10.09 16.68 4.19
CA PHE A 333 9.31 16.90 5.42
C PHE A 333 9.13 18.38 5.73
N CYS A 334 7.99 18.74 6.32
CA CYS A 334 7.74 20.04 6.89
C CYS A 334 8.49 20.22 8.21
N ALA A 335 9.77 20.61 8.14
CA ALA A 335 10.54 20.98 9.33
C ALA A 335 10.00 22.28 9.95
N PRO A 336 10.14 22.49 11.28
CA PRO A 336 9.83 23.78 11.90
C PRO A 336 10.57 24.91 11.18
N GLY A 337 9.84 25.97 10.83
CA GLY A 337 10.39 27.12 10.11
C GLY A 337 10.51 26.93 8.59
N THR A 338 10.17 25.78 8.04
CA THR A 338 10.07 25.59 6.59
C THR A 338 8.81 26.30 6.10
N PRO A 339 8.91 27.33 5.26
CA PRO A 339 7.74 28.00 4.73
C PRO A 339 7.00 27.11 3.74
N ALA A 340 5.71 27.14 3.81
CA ALA A 340 4.76 26.65 2.83
C ALA A 340 4.70 25.14 2.58
N CYS A 341 5.71 24.33 2.65
CA CYS A 341 5.61 22.87 2.46
C CYS A 341 4.41 22.44 1.58
N ASP A 342 4.19 23.03 0.42
CA ASP A 342 2.94 22.94 -0.36
C ASP A 342 1.65 23.29 0.42
N ALA A 343 1.73 23.93 1.58
CA ALA A 343 0.56 24.33 2.37
C ALA A 343 -0.31 25.35 1.66
N ASP A 344 0.25 26.14 0.77
CA ASP A 344 -0.40 27.13 -0.09
C ASP A 344 -1.04 26.51 -1.34
N TYR A 345 -0.79 25.24 -1.65
CA TYR A 345 -1.38 24.58 -2.80
C TYR A 345 -2.91 24.48 -2.67
N THR A 346 -3.63 24.88 -3.72
CA THR A 346 -5.08 24.78 -3.80
C THR A 346 -5.49 24.16 -5.13
N TYR A 347 -5.86 22.89 -5.10
CA TYR A 347 -6.20 22.11 -6.31
C TYR A 347 -7.30 22.76 -7.16
N ALA A 348 -8.30 23.40 -6.52
CA ALA A 348 -9.41 24.04 -7.21
C ALA A 348 -8.95 25.19 -8.14
N ASP A 349 -7.88 25.87 -7.77
CA ASP A 349 -7.37 27.04 -8.49
C ASP A 349 -6.36 26.67 -9.59
N ARG A 350 -6.02 25.38 -9.69
CA ARG A 350 -5.03 24.94 -10.68
C ARG A 350 -5.58 24.91 -12.10
N PRO A 351 -4.73 25.12 -13.13
CA PRO A 351 -5.11 25.06 -14.52
C PRO A 351 -5.79 23.74 -14.91
N GLY A 352 -6.66 23.75 -15.92
CA GLY A 352 -7.40 22.56 -16.37
C GLY A 352 -6.50 21.39 -16.82
N LYS A 353 -5.23 21.66 -17.18
CA LYS A 353 -4.25 20.60 -17.52
C LYS A 353 -3.94 19.68 -16.33
N VAL A 354 -3.97 20.18 -15.07
CA VAL A 354 -3.79 19.37 -13.88
C VAL A 354 -4.94 18.36 -13.73
N ARG A 355 -6.19 18.80 -13.95
CA ARG A 355 -7.35 17.90 -13.97
C ARG A 355 -7.23 16.87 -15.09
N LYS A 356 -6.67 17.22 -16.25
CA LYS A 356 -6.39 16.26 -17.34
C LYS A 356 -5.34 15.23 -16.94
N ALA A 357 -4.28 15.62 -16.23
CA ALA A 357 -3.29 14.68 -15.70
C ALA A 357 -3.95 13.69 -14.72
N VAL A 358 -4.72 14.18 -13.75
CA VAL A 358 -5.47 13.31 -12.82
C VAL A 358 -6.49 12.42 -13.55
N ALA A 359 -7.09 12.90 -14.65
CA ALA A 359 -8.06 12.12 -15.42
C ALA A 359 -7.44 10.84 -16.06
N LYS A 360 -6.14 10.82 -16.35
CA LYS A 360 -5.44 9.63 -16.89
C LYS A 360 -5.52 8.43 -15.94
N ILE A 361 -5.61 8.71 -14.64
CA ILE A 361 -5.56 7.71 -13.55
C ILE A 361 -6.85 7.65 -12.74
N ALA A 362 -7.88 8.38 -13.16
CA ALA A 362 -9.11 8.52 -12.39
C ALA A 362 -9.91 7.21 -12.31
N LEU A 363 -10.47 6.97 -11.13
CA LEU A 363 -11.38 5.85 -10.88
C LEU A 363 -12.84 6.27 -11.15
N THR A 364 -13.59 5.32 -11.70
CA THR A 364 -14.97 5.52 -12.11
C THR A 364 -16.01 4.80 -11.24
N GLY A 365 -15.60 3.74 -10.55
CA GLY A 365 -16.48 2.82 -9.83
C GLY A 365 -17.08 1.70 -10.71
N ARG A 366 -16.68 1.58 -11.98
CA ARG A 366 -17.22 0.59 -12.93
C ARG A 366 -16.54 -0.78 -12.83
N ILE A 367 -16.39 -1.28 -11.60
CA ILE A 367 -15.80 -2.60 -11.38
C ILE A 367 -16.57 -3.69 -12.14
N GLY A 368 -15.81 -4.61 -12.76
CA GLY A 368 -16.36 -5.75 -13.50
C GLY A 368 -16.35 -7.07 -12.75
N LYS A 369 -15.74 -7.10 -11.55
CA LYS A 369 -15.55 -8.31 -10.71
C LYS A 369 -15.83 -8.03 -9.24
N PRO A 370 -16.09 -9.06 -8.41
CA PRO A 370 -16.22 -8.91 -6.96
C PRO A 370 -15.03 -8.20 -6.32
N LEU A 371 -15.32 -7.20 -5.49
CA LEU A 371 -14.36 -6.41 -4.75
C LEU A 371 -14.75 -6.34 -3.28
N ILE A 372 -13.82 -6.67 -2.39
CA ILE A 372 -13.95 -6.38 -0.97
C ILE A 372 -12.97 -5.25 -0.64
N SER A 373 -13.49 -4.11 -0.21
CA SER A 373 -12.70 -2.98 0.29
C SER A 373 -12.83 -2.88 1.80
N PHE A 374 -11.73 -2.55 2.47
CA PHE A 374 -11.75 -2.15 3.87
C PHE A 374 -10.83 -0.97 4.09
N HIS A 375 -11.17 -0.12 5.10
CA HIS A 375 -10.46 1.12 5.36
C HIS A 375 -10.55 1.48 6.84
N GLY A 376 -9.43 1.87 7.43
CA GLY A 376 -9.34 2.30 8.82
C GLY A 376 -10.01 3.65 9.07
N THR A 377 -10.77 3.75 10.16
CA THR A 377 -11.47 5.00 10.48
C THR A 377 -10.54 6.10 10.99
N TYR A 378 -9.32 5.75 11.40
CA TYR A 378 -8.28 6.69 11.83
C TYR A 378 -7.18 6.88 10.77
N ASP A 379 -7.46 6.53 9.51
CA ASP A 379 -6.53 6.87 8.44
C ASP A 379 -6.48 8.40 8.25
N VAL A 380 -5.36 8.98 8.62
CA VAL A 380 -5.07 10.42 8.47
C VAL A 380 -4.09 10.72 7.33
N LEU A 381 -3.69 9.70 6.57
CA LEU A 381 -2.99 9.91 5.29
C LEU A 381 -3.99 9.96 4.14
N LEU A 382 -4.94 9.02 4.12
CA LEU A 382 -6.04 8.94 3.17
C LEU A 382 -7.38 9.02 3.91
N PRO A 383 -7.82 10.17 4.39
CA PRO A 383 -9.04 10.28 5.19
C PRO A 383 -10.21 9.54 4.55
N ILE A 384 -10.79 8.59 5.29
CA ILE A 384 -11.80 7.64 4.80
C ILE A 384 -12.97 8.34 4.10
N SER A 385 -13.39 9.50 4.63
CA SER A 385 -14.47 10.35 4.09
C SER A 385 -14.14 10.95 2.71
N ARG A 386 -12.86 11.04 2.37
CA ARG A 386 -12.35 11.58 1.10
C ARG A 386 -11.83 10.51 0.15
N SER A 387 -11.73 9.27 0.62
CA SER A 387 -11.20 8.13 -0.14
C SER A 387 -12.25 7.02 -0.30
N SER A 388 -12.22 5.96 0.49
CA SER A 388 -13.05 4.78 0.28
C SER A 388 -14.55 5.02 0.42
N ASP A 389 -15.00 5.96 1.27
CA ASP A 389 -16.41 6.34 1.33
C ASP A 389 -16.91 6.92 0.00
N VAL A 390 -16.07 7.72 -0.66
CA VAL A 390 -16.40 8.29 -1.97
C VAL A 390 -16.39 7.19 -3.02
N TYR A 391 -15.38 6.32 -2.99
CA TYR A 391 -15.28 5.21 -3.95
C TYR A 391 -16.48 4.25 -3.86
N ALA A 392 -16.91 3.89 -2.65
CA ALA A 392 -18.09 3.06 -2.44
C ALA A 392 -19.37 3.69 -3.02
N ARG A 393 -19.52 5.03 -2.89
CA ARG A 393 -20.62 5.75 -3.53
C ARG A 393 -20.52 5.76 -5.06
N LEU A 394 -19.31 5.85 -5.63
CA LEU A 394 -19.09 5.74 -7.07
C LEU A 394 -19.55 4.37 -7.57
N VAL A 395 -19.06 3.29 -6.95
CA VAL A 395 -19.44 1.92 -7.32
C VAL A 395 -20.96 1.71 -7.27
N LYS A 396 -21.62 2.23 -6.22
CA LYS A 396 -23.08 2.17 -6.10
C LYS A 396 -23.79 2.95 -7.21
N ARG A 397 -23.30 4.16 -7.52
CA ARG A 397 -23.89 5.02 -8.58
C ARG A 397 -23.78 4.38 -9.96
N GLU A 398 -22.68 3.66 -10.23
CA GLU A 398 -22.47 2.94 -11.48
C GLU A 398 -23.24 1.59 -11.54
N GLY A 399 -24.12 1.32 -10.58
CA GLY A 399 -24.94 0.09 -10.52
C GLY A 399 -24.14 -1.17 -10.15
N ARG A 400 -22.88 -1.03 -9.70
CA ARG A 400 -21.97 -2.14 -9.37
C ARG A 400 -22.00 -2.56 -7.91
N GLY A 401 -22.86 -1.99 -7.08
CA GLY A 401 -22.94 -2.28 -5.64
C GLY A 401 -23.13 -3.77 -5.30
N HIS A 402 -23.70 -4.56 -6.21
CA HIS A 402 -23.85 -6.00 -6.04
C HIS A 402 -22.51 -6.76 -6.09
N LEU A 403 -21.48 -6.18 -6.71
CA LEU A 403 -20.11 -6.69 -6.78
C LEU A 403 -19.21 -6.15 -5.68
N HIS A 404 -19.69 -5.27 -4.80
CA HIS A 404 -18.86 -4.59 -3.80
C HIS A 404 -19.30 -4.89 -2.37
N ARG A 405 -18.32 -5.14 -1.52
CA ARG A 405 -18.45 -5.12 -0.05
C ARG A 405 -17.43 -4.16 0.51
N TYR A 406 -17.89 -3.26 1.39
CA TYR A 406 -17.05 -2.22 1.97
C TYR A 406 -17.17 -2.22 3.49
N TYR A 407 -16.02 -2.35 4.17
CA TYR A 407 -15.93 -2.38 5.62
C TYR A 407 -15.10 -1.19 6.11
N ARG A 408 -15.69 -0.36 6.97
CA ARG A 408 -14.96 0.63 7.76
C ARG A 408 -14.44 -0.07 8.99
N VAL A 409 -13.14 0.03 9.27
CA VAL A 409 -12.52 -0.67 10.40
C VAL A 409 -12.21 0.32 11.51
N GLY A 410 -12.94 0.22 12.61
CA GLY A 410 -12.78 1.10 13.78
C GLY A 410 -11.36 1.10 14.30
N ALA A 411 -10.81 2.29 14.52
CA ALA A 411 -9.44 2.55 14.98
C ALA A 411 -8.31 2.00 14.08
N GLY A 412 -8.61 1.58 12.85
CA GLY A 412 -7.57 1.27 11.85
C GLY A 412 -6.89 2.53 11.33
N THR A 413 -5.62 2.43 11.01
CA THR A 413 -4.78 3.53 10.47
C THR A 413 -4.16 3.11 9.14
N HIS A 414 -3.53 4.07 8.44
CA HIS A 414 -2.96 3.80 7.11
C HIS A 414 -1.90 2.70 7.08
N VAL A 415 -1.11 2.56 8.13
CA VAL A 415 -0.07 1.54 8.25
C VAL A 415 -0.16 0.83 9.61
N ASP A 416 -0.05 -0.47 9.58
CA ASP A 416 -0.27 -1.30 10.76
C ASP A 416 0.83 -1.21 11.82
N SER A 417 2.03 -0.71 11.46
CA SER A 417 3.10 -0.47 12.43
C SER A 417 2.74 0.55 13.53
N LEU A 418 1.75 1.41 13.28
CA LEU A 418 1.25 2.34 14.31
C LEU A 418 0.54 1.63 15.47
N ALA A 419 0.11 0.38 15.30
CA ALA A 419 -0.42 -0.42 16.40
C ALA A 419 0.64 -0.71 17.46
N ASP A 420 1.92 -0.81 17.08
CA ASP A 420 3.03 -0.98 18.04
C ASP A 420 3.29 0.31 18.83
N ALA A 421 3.13 1.48 18.21
CA ALA A 421 3.29 2.78 18.85
C ALA A 421 2.10 3.16 19.74
N PHE A 422 0.90 2.69 19.40
CA PHE A 422 -0.36 3.02 20.10
C PHE A 422 -1.17 1.76 20.42
N PRO A 423 -0.62 0.85 21.25
CA PRO A 423 -1.27 -0.42 21.57
C PRO A 423 -2.64 -0.19 22.24
N GLY A 424 -3.65 -0.92 21.76
CA GLY A 424 -5.03 -0.80 22.25
C GLY A 424 -5.81 0.43 21.76
N ARG A 425 -5.16 1.41 21.13
CA ARG A 425 -5.80 2.57 20.50
C ARG A 425 -5.92 2.43 18.99
N VAL A 426 -5.03 1.66 18.39
CA VAL A 426 -4.95 1.41 16.96
C VAL A 426 -5.15 -0.07 16.71
N ARG A 427 -5.93 -0.39 15.70
CA ARG A 427 -6.22 -1.77 15.26
C ARG A 427 -5.43 -2.09 14.00
N PRO A 428 -4.60 -3.16 13.99
CA PRO A 428 -3.98 -3.65 12.77
C PRO A 428 -5.00 -4.15 11.76
N LEU A 429 -4.75 -3.92 10.49
CA LEU A 429 -5.66 -4.25 9.38
C LEU A 429 -5.25 -5.54 8.63
N VAL A 430 -4.03 -6.05 8.80
CA VAL A 430 -3.63 -7.36 8.22
C VAL A 430 -4.61 -8.48 8.54
N PRO A 431 -5.14 -8.64 9.78
CA PRO A 431 -6.15 -9.65 10.05
C PRO A 431 -7.46 -9.43 9.28
N CYS A 432 -7.83 -8.17 9.05
CA CYS A 432 -9.00 -7.82 8.23
C CYS A 432 -8.79 -8.21 6.77
N HIS A 433 -7.56 -7.99 6.25
CA HIS A 433 -7.18 -8.44 4.91
C HIS A 433 -7.33 -9.96 4.75
N ARG A 434 -6.80 -10.74 5.68
CA ARG A 434 -6.89 -12.21 5.66
C ARG A 434 -8.36 -12.67 5.70
N SER A 435 -9.17 -12.05 6.53
CA SER A 435 -10.61 -12.34 6.61
C SER A 435 -11.35 -11.96 5.33
N ALA A 436 -10.98 -10.83 4.71
CA ALA A 436 -11.54 -10.39 3.44
C ALA A 436 -11.15 -11.34 2.30
N ALA A 437 -9.89 -11.77 2.24
CA ALA A 437 -9.41 -12.74 1.25
C ALA A 437 -10.19 -14.07 1.36
N ALA A 438 -10.30 -14.63 2.55
CA ALA A 438 -11.07 -15.86 2.78
C ALA A 438 -12.57 -15.69 2.47
N ALA A 439 -13.13 -14.50 2.72
CA ALA A 439 -14.52 -14.22 2.36
C ALA A 439 -14.71 -14.06 0.84
N LEU A 440 -13.73 -13.47 0.15
CA LEU A 440 -13.73 -13.38 -1.31
C LEU A 440 -13.65 -14.78 -1.94
N GLU A 441 -12.79 -15.66 -1.44
CA GLU A 441 -12.71 -17.06 -1.88
C GLU A 441 -14.07 -17.77 -1.80
N ARG A 442 -14.73 -17.71 -0.64
CA ARG A 442 -16.06 -18.30 -0.46
C ARG A 442 -17.09 -17.70 -1.40
N TRP A 443 -16.98 -16.39 -1.67
CA TRP A 443 -17.87 -15.74 -2.62
C TRP A 443 -17.68 -16.25 -4.05
N LEU A 444 -16.41 -16.40 -4.48
CA LEU A 444 -16.09 -16.87 -5.81
C LEU A 444 -16.36 -18.38 -6.01
N ASP A 445 -16.00 -19.21 -5.02
CA ASP A 445 -16.09 -20.66 -5.14
C ASP A 445 -17.51 -21.21 -4.88
N HIS A 446 -18.24 -20.59 -3.97
CA HIS A 446 -19.52 -21.12 -3.48
C HIS A 446 -20.70 -20.14 -3.64
N GLY A 447 -20.46 -18.95 -4.21
CA GLY A 447 -21.49 -17.91 -4.31
C GLY A 447 -21.91 -17.31 -2.96
N VAL A 448 -21.21 -17.65 -1.87
CA VAL A 448 -21.52 -17.17 -0.52
C VAL A 448 -21.01 -15.74 -0.37
N ARG A 449 -21.90 -14.79 -0.53
CA ARG A 449 -21.55 -13.37 -0.41
C ARG A 449 -21.09 -13.04 1.00
N PRO A 450 -20.02 -12.21 1.14
CA PRO A 450 -19.64 -11.67 2.45
C PRO A 450 -20.80 -10.88 3.08
N PRO A 451 -20.80 -10.70 4.41
CA PRO A 451 -21.77 -9.85 5.10
C PRO A 451 -21.94 -8.48 4.44
N SER A 452 -23.08 -7.85 4.63
CA SER A 452 -23.34 -6.51 4.10
C SER A 452 -22.28 -5.49 4.60
N SER A 453 -21.98 -4.50 3.74
CA SER A 453 -21.07 -3.40 4.06
C SER A 453 -21.45 -2.73 5.38
N ARG A 454 -20.46 -2.50 6.25
CA ARG A 454 -20.67 -1.93 7.59
C ARG A 454 -19.39 -1.43 8.23
N THR A 455 -19.51 -0.82 9.39
CA THR A 455 -18.39 -0.56 10.30
C THR A 455 -18.12 -1.80 11.16
N LEU A 456 -16.85 -2.16 11.29
CA LEU A 456 -16.33 -3.17 12.19
C LEU A 456 -15.72 -2.42 13.39
N GLU A 457 -16.47 -2.34 14.46
CA GLU A 457 -16.01 -1.60 15.64
C GLU A 457 -14.75 -2.22 16.27
N LEU A 458 -13.96 -1.40 16.96
CA LEU A 458 -12.87 -1.92 17.78
C LEU A 458 -13.48 -2.76 18.91
N PRO A 459 -13.12 -4.05 19.04
CA PRO A 459 -13.70 -4.87 20.11
C PRO A 459 -13.31 -4.34 21.47
N GLU A 460 -14.29 -4.09 22.33
CA GLU A 460 -14.07 -3.59 23.69
C GLU A 460 -13.21 -4.58 24.49
N GLY A 461 -12.17 -4.06 25.15
CA GLY A 461 -11.27 -4.87 25.98
C GLY A 461 -10.38 -5.86 25.20
N ALA A 462 -10.32 -5.79 23.88
CA ALA A 462 -9.43 -6.65 23.11
C ALA A 462 -7.97 -6.24 23.32
N GLY A 463 -7.16 -7.17 23.85
CA GLY A 463 -5.72 -6.98 23.94
C GLY A 463 -5.02 -6.99 22.59
N PRO A 464 -3.77 -6.45 22.49
CA PRO A 464 -3.03 -6.34 21.24
C PRO A 464 -2.90 -7.68 20.49
N GLU A 465 -2.63 -8.79 21.18
CA GLU A 465 -2.49 -10.12 20.57
C GLU A 465 -3.77 -10.57 19.83
N LYS A 466 -4.94 -10.33 20.41
CA LYS A 466 -6.22 -10.65 19.76
C LYS A 466 -6.43 -9.79 18.52
N LEU A 467 -6.05 -8.52 18.57
CA LEU A 467 -6.16 -7.60 17.44
C LEU A 467 -5.23 -7.98 16.28
N LEU A 468 -4.06 -8.61 16.56
CA LEU A 468 -3.13 -9.10 15.55
C LEU A 468 -3.63 -10.35 14.80
N THR A 469 -4.62 -11.06 15.34
CA THR A 469 -5.07 -12.34 14.78
C THR A 469 -6.53 -12.36 14.35
N HIS A 470 -7.32 -11.37 14.77
CA HIS A 470 -8.78 -11.47 14.65
C HIS A 470 -9.43 -10.21 14.13
N CYS A 471 -10.09 -10.32 12.98
CA CYS A 471 -10.94 -9.30 12.40
C CYS A 471 -12.12 -9.96 11.68
N PRO A 472 -13.16 -10.43 12.41
CA PRO A 472 -14.30 -11.07 11.79
C PRO A 472 -15.11 -10.04 11.00
N LEU A 473 -15.40 -10.36 9.75
CA LEU A 473 -16.26 -9.51 8.93
C LEU A 473 -17.73 -9.54 9.41
N ASN A 474 -18.08 -10.49 10.27
CA ASN A 474 -19.43 -10.64 10.82
C ASN A 474 -19.71 -9.74 12.04
N GLY A 475 -18.69 -9.07 12.58
CA GLY A 475 -18.80 -8.26 13.80
C GLY A 475 -18.61 -9.10 15.04
#